data_ba69ea7abdd1732235322240d1895cc0
#
_entry.id   ba69ea7abdd1732235322240d1895cc0
#
_cell.length_a   1.000
_cell.length_b   1.000
_cell.length_c   1.000
_cell.angle_alpha   90.00
_cell.angle_beta   90.00
_cell.angle_gamma   90.00
#
_symmetry.space_group_name_H-M   'P 1'
#
loop_
_entity.id
_entity.type
_entity.pdbx_description
1 polymer ?
#
loop_
_entity_poly.entity_id
_entity_poly.type
_entity_poly.pdbx_seq_one_letter_code
_entity_poly.pdbx_strand_id
1 'polypeptide(L)'
;MIGARPVATLVFAIGSLISTAAAFDNGQWNDVPDHVRSWFKSVRSPSGVHCCDIADGHRTDWELRLAGYFIPNPIDPAGEWIEVPPGAVVHNAGNPVGEAIVWWNTVAIDEDQTGIFIRCFVPGDGV
;
A
#
# COMPACT_ATOMS: atom_id res chain seq x y z
N MET A 1 -14.95 68.07 13.71
CA MET A 1 -13.74 67.22 13.62
C MET A 1 -14.18 65.82 13.33
N ILE A 2 -13.93 65.37 12.13
CA ILE A 2 -14.27 64.01 11.71
C ILE A 2 -13.03 63.13 11.98
N GLY A 3 -13.13 62.28 12.99
CA GLY A 3 -12.08 61.31 13.28
C GLY A 3 -12.09 60.17 12.26
N ALA A 4 -11.01 60.08 11.49
CA ALA A 4 -10.83 58.92 10.61
C ALA A 4 -10.58 57.66 11.43
N ARG A 5 -11.50 56.72 11.33
CA ARG A 5 -11.31 55.37 11.89
C ARG A 5 -10.45 54.56 10.91
N PRO A 6 -9.37 53.94 11.36
CA PRO A 6 -8.64 53.00 10.49
C PRO A 6 -9.50 51.76 10.26
N VAL A 7 -9.80 51.49 9.02
CA VAL A 7 -10.39 50.22 8.60
C VAL A 7 -9.27 49.18 8.66
N ALA A 8 -9.35 48.34 9.65
CA ALA A 8 -8.45 47.16 9.72
C ALA A 8 -8.88 46.18 8.64
N THR A 9 -8.13 46.11 7.57
CA THR A 9 -8.34 45.11 6.54
C THR A 9 -7.84 43.75 7.08
N LEU A 10 -8.78 42.90 7.46
CA LEU A 10 -8.48 41.53 7.85
C LEU A 10 -8.14 40.75 6.59
N VAL A 11 -6.86 40.47 6.37
CA VAL A 11 -6.43 39.59 5.30
C VAL A 11 -6.58 38.17 5.80
N PHE A 12 -7.63 37.49 5.33
CA PHE A 12 -7.77 36.03 5.53
C PHE A 12 -6.78 35.34 4.58
N ALA A 13 -5.67 34.86 5.11
CA ALA A 13 -4.82 33.92 4.40
C ALA A 13 -5.54 32.56 4.36
N ILE A 14 -6.17 32.24 3.23
CA ILE A 14 -6.69 30.90 2.98
C ILE A 14 -5.48 30.02 2.71
N GLY A 15 -4.99 29.36 3.74
CA GLY A 15 -4.00 28.30 3.60
C GLY A 15 -4.66 27.13 2.88
N SER A 16 -4.27 26.91 1.64
CA SER A 16 -4.65 25.69 0.93
C SER A 16 -3.99 24.50 1.64
N LEU A 17 -4.79 23.77 2.42
CA LEU A 17 -4.39 22.47 2.93
C LEU A 17 -4.35 21.52 1.74
N ILE A 18 -3.19 21.39 1.12
CA ILE A 18 -2.94 20.31 0.18
C ILE A 18 -2.82 19.05 1.02
N SER A 19 -3.93 18.34 1.14
CA SER A 19 -3.93 17.01 1.70
C SER A 19 -3.27 16.09 0.67
N THR A 20 -1.96 15.90 0.76
CA THR A 20 -1.31 14.79 0.09
C THR A 20 -1.84 13.54 0.75
N ALA A 21 -2.52 12.69 -0.02
CA ALA A 21 -2.86 11.35 0.43
C ALA A 21 -1.53 10.60 0.65
N ALA A 22 -0.99 10.72 1.84
CA ALA A 22 0.16 9.92 2.25
C ALA A 22 -0.30 8.46 2.28
N ALA A 23 0.44 7.56 1.61
CA ALA A 23 0.30 6.13 1.80
C ALA A 23 0.26 5.83 3.30
N PHE A 24 -0.66 4.94 3.71
CA PHE A 24 -0.92 4.67 5.12
C PHE A 24 0.29 3.93 5.71
N ASP A 25 1.25 4.68 6.21
CA ASP A 25 2.38 4.12 6.94
C ASP A 25 2.00 3.96 8.41
N ASN A 26 1.74 2.72 8.81
CA ASN A 26 1.45 2.36 10.19
C ASN A 26 2.73 2.18 11.02
N GLY A 27 3.88 2.53 10.50
CA GLY A 27 5.16 2.33 11.15
C GLY A 27 5.64 0.87 11.14
N GLN A 28 5.02 -0.02 10.38
CA GLN A 28 5.38 -1.44 10.32
C GLN A 28 6.81 -1.70 9.82
N TRP A 29 7.41 -0.72 9.18
CA TRP A 29 8.76 -0.80 8.61
C TRP A 29 9.75 0.18 9.24
N ASN A 30 9.41 0.79 10.38
CA ASN A 30 10.27 1.81 10.99
C ASN A 30 11.66 1.31 11.37
N ASP A 31 11.76 0.06 11.79
CA ASP A 31 13.00 -0.54 12.31
C ASP A 31 13.75 -1.41 11.31
N VAL A 32 13.37 -1.36 10.02
CA VAL A 32 14.06 -2.15 9.00
C VAL A 32 15.36 -1.50 8.54
N PRO A 33 16.40 -2.30 8.25
CA PRO A 33 17.67 -1.80 7.70
C PRO A 33 17.51 -1.12 6.34
N ASP A 34 18.45 -0.25 5.99
CA ASP A 34 18.44 0.48 4.72
C ASP A 34 18.39 -0.42 3.47
N HIS A 35 19.03 -1.58 3.51
CA HIS A 35 18.99 -2.52 2.38
C HIS A 35 17.58 -3.08 2.14
N VAL A 36 16.78 -3.25 3.19
CA VAL A 36 15.38 -3.65 3.08
C VAL A 36 14.55 -2.53 2.47
N ARG A 37 14.77 -1.29 2.90
CA ARG A 37 14.10 -0.11 2.32
C ARG A 37 14.42 0.04 0.84
N SER A 38 15.68 -0.15 0.46
CA SER A 38 16.12 -0.10 -0.94
C SER A 38 15.48 -1.21 -1.77
N TRP A 39 15.34 -2.41 -1.20
CA TRP A 39 14.68 -3.51 -1.87
C TRP A 39 13.21 -3.19 -2.18
N PHE A 40 12.46 -2.65 -1.22
CA PHE A 40 11.07 -2.24 -1.45
C PHE A 40 10.90 -1.28 -2.63
N LYS A 41 11.85 -0.35 -2.79
CA LYS A 41 11.84 0.61 -3.89
C LYS A 41 12.13 -0.03 -5.25
N SER A 42 12.78 -1.19 -5.27
CA SER A 42 13.19 -1.88 -6.49
C SER A 42 12.16 -2.89 -7.00
N VAL A 43 11.23 -3.32 -6.16
CA VAL A 43 10.29 -4.40 -6.50
C VAL A 43 9.30 -3.92 -7.57
N ARG A 44 9.14 -4.74 -8.60
CA ARG A 44 8.22 -4.50 -9.71
C ARG A 44 7.37 -5.72 -9.98
N SER A 45 6.14 -5.50 -10.44
CA SER A 45 5.30 -6.57 -10.95
C SER A 45 5.91 -7.19 -12.21
N PRO A 46 5.47 -8.39 -12.64
CA PRO A 46 5.91 -8.99 -13.90
C PRO A 46 5.75 -8.10 -15.13
N SER A 47 4.79 -7.18 -15.12
CA SER A 47 4.58 -6.19 -16.17
C SER A 47 5.51 -4.97 -16.10
N GLY A 48 6.41 -4.91 -15.10
CA GLY A 48 7.35 -3.82 -14.92
C GLY A 48 6.81 -2.61 -14.15
N VAL A 49 5.60 -2.70 -13.61
CA VAL A 49 5.00 -1.64 -12.80
C VAL A 49 5.56 -1.69 -11.38
N HIS A 50 5.91 -0.55 -10.83
CA HIS A 50 6.34 -0.43 -9.43
C HIS A 50 5.28 -0.99 -8.47
N CYS A 51 5.73 -1.79 -7.50
CA CYS A 51 4.86 -2.31 -6.45
C CYS A 51 4.41 -1.25 -5.43
N CYS A 52 4.94 -0.05 -5.52
CA CYS A 52 4.80 1.09 -4.65
C CYS A 52 5.84 1.14 -3.52
N ASP A 53 5.64 2.10 -2.61
CA ASP A 53 6.60 2.38 -1.57
C ASP A 53 6.53 1.33 -0.44
N ILE A 54 7.51 1.35 0.42
CA ILE A 54 7.60 0.53 1.62
C ILE A 54 6.34 0.62 2.49
N ALA A 55 5.74 1.81 2.57
CA ALA A 55 4.54 2.06 3.37
C ALA A 55 3.32 1.24 2.93
N ASP A 56 3.28 0.83 1.67
CA ASP A 56 2.14 0.11 1.09
C ASP A 56 2.30 -1.42 1.15
N GLY A 57 3.47 -1.91 1.52
CA GLY A 57 3.75 -3.33 1.66
C GLY A 57 3.28 -3.87 3.00
N HIS A 58 2.55 -4.97 2.99
CA HIS A 58 2.05 -5.63 4.19
C HIS A 58 2.53 -7.08 4.27
N ARG A 59 2.98 -7.51 5.45
CA ARG A 59 3.23 -8.92 5.72
C ARG A 59 1.91 -9.68 5.64
N THR A 60 1.95 -10.88 5.09
CA THR A 60 0.78 -11.73 4.97
C THR A 60 1.15 -13.21 5.11
N ASP A 61 0.21 -13.99 5.59
CA ASP A 61 0.28 -15.44 5.43
C ASP A 61 0.03 -15.80 3.97
N TRP A 62 0.41 -16.98 3.56
CA TRP A 62 0.22 -17.44 2.21
C TRP A 62 0.21 -18.95 2.10
N GLU A 63 -0.44 -19.44 1.07
CA GLU A 63 -0.43 -20.85 0.69
C GLU A 63 -0.24 -20.98 -0.83
N LEU A 64 0.56 -21.96 -1.22
CA LEU A 64 0.63 -22.38 -2.61
C LEU A 64 -0.36 -23.54 -2.80
N ARG A 65 -1.37 -23.32 -3.64
CA ARG A 65 -2.36 -24.31 -4.03
C ARG A 65 -2.18 -24.63 -5.52
N LEU A 66 -2.91 -25.63 -6.03
CA LEU A 66 -2.80 -26.02 -7.44
C LEU A 66 -3.05 -24.86 -8.41
N ALA A 67 -3.97 -23.96 -8.08
CA ALA A 67 -4.32 -22.81 -8.92
C ALA A 67 -3.33 -21.63 -8.79
N GLY A 68 -2.48 -21.61 -7.76
CA GLY A 68 -1.54 -20.52 -7.50
C GLY A 68 -1.47 -20.13 -6.04
N TYR A 69 -1.01 -18.91 -5.79
CA TYR A 69 -0.87 -18.37 -4.44
C TYR A 69 -2.19 -17.85 -3.90
N PHE A 70 -2.44 -18.14 -2.63
CA PHE A 70 -3.60 -17.67 -1.88
C PHE A 70 -3.15 -16.94 -0.62
N ILE A 71 -3.86 -15.89 -0.26
CA ILE A 71 -3.62 -15.10 0.95
C ILE A 71 -4.93 -14.87 1.69
N PRO A 72 -4.89 -14.63 3.01
CA PRO A 72 -6.05 -14.15 3.73
C PRO A 72 -6.57 -12.86 3.08
N ASN A 73 -7.88 -12.72 2.99
CA ASN A 73 -8.48 -11.50 2.44
C ASN A 73 -8.13 -10.30 3.34
N PRO A 74 -7.42 -9.28 2.85
CA PRO A 74 -6.98 -8.16 3.66
C PRO A 74 -8.08 -7.35 4.35
N ILE A 75 -9.28 -7.37 3.80
CA ILE A 75 -10.45 -6.66 4.39
C ILE A 75 -11.40 -7.59 5.14
N ASP A 76 -11.21 -8.89 5.05
CA ASP A 76 -11.96 -9.90 5.79
C ASP A 76 -11.06 -11.10 6.14
N PRO A 77 -10.12 -10.92 7.09
CA PRO A 77 -9.13 -11.96 7.39
C PRO A 77 -9.71 -13.27 7.93
N ALA A 78 -10.92 -13.23 8.49
CA ALA A 78 -11.62 -14.42 8.98
C ALA A 78 -12.45 -15.11 7.89
N GLY A 79 -12.59 -14.48 6.73
CA GLY A 79 -13.32 -15.01 5.59
C GLY A 79 -12.48 -15.95 4.73
N GLU A 80 -12.97 -16.19 3.53
CA GLU A 80 -12.26 -17.01 2.56
C GLU A 80 -10.94 -16.36 2.11
N TRP A 81 -9.93 -17.18 1.92
CA TRP A 81 -8.69 -16.75 1.30
C TRP A 81 -8.92 -16.42 -0.17
N ILE A 82 -8.20 -15.45 -0.67
CA ILE A 82 -8.30 -14.98 -2.05
C ILE A 82 -7.08 -15.40 -2.86
N GLU A 83 -7.30 -15.68 -4.14
CA GLU A 83 -6.22 -15.97 -5.07
C GLU A 83 -5.48 -14.69 -5.43
N VAL A 84 -4.15 -14.77 -5.40
CA VAL A 84 -3.29 -13.71 -5.94
C VAL A 84 -3.27 -13.82 -7.46
N PRO A 85 -3.63 -12.76 -8.19
CA PRO A 85 -3.56 -12.79 -9.65
C PRO A 85 -2.15 -13.15 -10.13
N PRO A 86 -1.98 -14.03 -11.12
CA PRO A 86 -0.66 -14.42 -11.62
C PRO A 86 0.20 -13.22 -12.07
N GLY A 87 -0.42 -12.18 -12.61
CA GLY A 87 0.26 -10.95 -13.01
C GLY A 87 0.78 -10.09 -11.87
N ALA A 88 0.38 -10.36 -10.64
CA ALA A 88 0.86 -9.69 -9.44
C ALA A 88 1.99 -10.44 -8.73
N VAL A 89 2.21 -11.72 -9.05
CA VAL A 89 3.23 -12.54 -8.40
C VAL A 89 4.61 -12.14 -8.91
N VAL A 90 5.46 -11.68 -7.99
CA VAL A 90 6.85 -11.32 -8.29
C VAL A 90 7.74 -12.51 -7.98
N HIS A 91 8.32 -13.11 -9.02
CA HIS A 91 9.24 -14.22 -8.89
C HIS A 91 10.69 -13.73 -8.75
N ASN A 92 11.49 -14.46 -8.01
CA ASN A 92 12.93 -14.18 -7.84
C ASN A 92 13.22 -12.75 -7.32
N ALA A 93 12.36 -12.24 -6.46
CA ALA A 93 12.51 -10.90 -5.94
C ALA A 93 13.67 -10.72 -4.93
N GLY A 94 14.25 -11.82 -4.45
CA GLY A 94 15.30 -11.76 -3.45
C GLY A 94 14.82 -11.18 -2.12
N ASN A 95 13.65 -11.56 -1.68
CA ASN A 95 12.96 -11.04 -0.50
C ASN A 95 13.83 -11.06 0.77
N PRO A 96 14.30 -9.91 1.28
CA PRO A 96 15.16 -9.85 2.46
C PRO A 96 14.37 -9.90 3.78
N VAL A 97 13.05 -9.82 3.72
CA VAL A 97 12.16 -9.83 4.89
C VAL A 97 11.93 -11.27 5.39
N GLY A 98 11.93 -12.24 4.48
CA GLY A 98 11.66 -13.66 4.78
C GLY A 98 10.16 -13.99 4.80
N GLU A 99 9.31 -13.09 5.19
CA GLU A 99 7.86 -13.24 5.15
C GLU A 99 7.28 -12.77 3.82
N ALA A 100 6.12 -13.31 3.43
CA ALA A 100 5.44 -12.83 2.23
C ALA A 100 4.97 -11.39 2.40
N ILE A 101 5.07 -10.63 1.32
CA ILE A 101 4.65 -9.22 1.26
C ILE A 101 3.61 -9.06 0.17
N VAL A 102 2.53 -8.37 0.49
CA VAL A 102 1.46 -8.03 -0.46
C VAL A 102 1.25 -6.51 -0.52
N TRP A 103 1.09 -5.99 -1.72
CA TRP A 103 0.66 -4.61 -1.97
C TRP A 103 -0.73 -4.64 -2.56
N TRP A 104 -1.66 -4.02 -1.89
CA TRP A 104 -3.05 -4.03 -2.28
C TRP A 104 -3.75 -2.70 -1.98
N ASN A 105 -4.84 -2.49 -2.66
CA ASN A 105 -5.76 -1.40 -2.36
C ASN A 105 -7.20 -1.84 -2.62
N THR A 106 -8.12 -1.11 -2.03
CA THR A 106 -9.54 -1.34 -2.30
C THR A 106 -9.96 -0.65 -3.59
N VAL A 107 -10.87 -1.29 -4.31
CA VAL A 107 -11.50 -0.72 -5.51
C VAL A 107 -13.01 -0.82 -5.37
N ALA A 108 -13.73 0.21 -5.80
CA ALA A 108 -15.18 0.16 -5.89
C ALA A 108 -15.57 -0.73 -7.08
N ILE A 109 -16.38 -1.77 -6.82
CA ILE A 109 -16.96 -2.63 -7.86
C ILE A 109 -18.29 -2.05 -8.32
N ASP A 110 -19.13 -1.68 -7.35
CA ASP A 110 -20.39 -0.96 -7.55
C ASP A 110 -20.68 -0.08 -6.32
N GLU A 111 -21.88 0.52 -6.24
CA GLU A 111 -22.25 1.43 -5.15
C GLU A 111 -22.18 0.79 -3.75
N ASP A 112 -22.39 -0.52 -3.66
CA ASP A 112 -22.49 -1.26 -2.40
C ASP A 112 -21.33 -2.26 -2.20
N GLN A 113 -20.48 -2.48 -3.22
CA GLN A 113 -19.43 -3.48 -3.18
C GLN A 113 -18.04 -2.88 -3.34
N THR A 114 -17.17 -3.30 -2.44
CA THR A 114 -15.74 -2.99 -2.48
C THR A 114 -14.96 -4.27 -2.73
N GLY A 115 -14.06 -4.24 -3.69
CA GLY A 115 -13.14 -5.34 -3.99
C GLY A 115 -11.71 -5.02 -3.57
N ILE A 116 -10.86 -6.02 -3.72
CA ILE A 116 -9.42 -5.91 -3.50
C ILE A 116 -8.71 -5.96 -4.85
N PHE A 117 -7.81 -5.01 -5.04
CA PHE A 117 -6.83 -5.03 -6.12
C PHE A 117 -5.45 -5.33 -5.54
N ILE A 118 -4.87 -6.47 -5.93
CA ILE A 118 -3.50 -6.82 -5.55
C ILE A 118 -2.56 -6.36 -6.66
N ARG A 119 -1.70 -5.42 -6.33
CA ARG A 119 -0.71 -4.87 -7.26
C ARG A 119 0.48 -5.79 -7.42
N CYS A 120 1.04 -6.22 -6.29
CA CYS A 120 2.18 -7.11 -6.23
C CYS A 120 2.06 -8.07 -5.04
N PHE A 121 2.67 -9.23 -5.19
CA PHE A 121 2.84 -10.21 -4.14
C PHE A 121 4.21 -10.86 -4.27
N VAL A 122 4.98 -10.80 -3.20
CA VAL A 122 6.27 -11.47 -3.11
C VAL A 122 6.13 -12.62 -2.12
N PRO A 123 6.30 -13.88 -2.57
CA PRO A 123 6.27 -15.02 -1.67
C PRO A 123 7.34 -14.91 -0.58
N GLY A 124 7.03 -15.43 0.60
CA GLY A 124 8.02 -15.57 1.65
C GLY A 124 8.97 -16.72 1.38
N ASP A 125 10.02 -16.80 2.22
CA ASP A 125 10.90 -17.96 2.30
C ASP A 125 10.13 -19.09 2.99
N GLY A 126 9.16 -19.63 2.28
CA GLY A 126 8.31 -20.64 2.81
C GLY A 126 8.73 -22.02 2.36
N VAL A 127 8.65 -22.88 3.26
CA VAL A 127 8.79 -24.31 3.03
C VAL A 127 7.47 -24.88 2.56
#